data_1a82a2d5fd6748eab3963a6b46b8ef1d
#
_entry.id   1a82a2d5fd6748eab3963a6b46b8ef1d
#
_cell.length_a   1.000
_cell.length_b   1.000
_cell.length_c   1.000
_cell.angle_alpha   90.00
_cell.angle_beta   90.00
_cell.angle_gamma   90.00
#
_symmetry.space_group_name_H-M   'P 1'
#
loop_
_entity.id
_entity.type
_entity.pdbx_description
1 polymer ?
#
loop_
_entity_poly.entity_id
_entity_poly.type
_entity_poly.pdbx_seq_one_letter_code
_entity_poly.pdbx_strand_id
1 'polypeptide(L)'
;MKSVNGMSVKELLVTILVVLVIAVAAIRIQDARAVSTRSFTLYGSFAQGWGFTSASISSPGPTIVVEQGDNVNLTLIGSDGFAHKFFVSYTNNSSPNLSDPQSPDFSGTTSLQFVASNTTGTYTYYCSHHVTTMWGYLQIVPTGTIPEFQPLIMLSLLAAVTAAAALAYKRKRTRPISRFPLFFHVRPRFQ
;
A
#
# COMPACT_ATOMS: atom_id res chain seq x y z
N MET A 1 -44.74 18.71 -15.46
CA MET A 1 -43.32 18.36 -15.65
C MET A 1 -43.26 16.92 -16.10
N LYS A 2 -42.81 16.64 -17.34
CA LYS A 2 -42.74 15.29 -17.91
C LYS A 2 -41.64 14.49 -17.25
N SER A 3 -41.99 13.29 -16.74
CA SER A 3 -41.07 12.31 -16.21
C SER A 3 -40.08 11.86 -17.30
N VAL A 4 -38.82 12.05 -17.04
CA VAL A 4 -37.74 11.48 -17.84
C VAL A 4 -37.60 10.03 -17.42
N ASN A 5 -38.02 9.09 -18.26
CA ASN A 5 -37.86 7.63 -18.10
C ASN A 5 -38.44 7.00 -16.80
N GLY A 6 -39.51 7.52 -16.25
CA GLY A 6 -40.20 6.94 -15.09
C GLY A 6 -39.56 7.24 -13.73
N MET A 7 -38.53 8.06 -13.68
CA MET A 7 -37.94 8.59 -12.48
C MET A 7 -38.37 10.04 -12.26
N SER A 8 -38.82 10.40 -11.06
CA SER A 8 -39.19 11.77 -10.76
C SER A 8 -37.95 12.67 -10.70
N VAL A 9 -38.12 13.97 -11.02
CA VAL A 9 -36.99 14.94 -10.90
C VAL A 9 -36.39 14.96 -9.51
N LYS A 10 -37.19 14.72 -8.46
CA LYS A 10 -36.73 14.62 -7.07
C LYS A 10 -35.81 13.41 -6.86
N GLU A 11 -36.17 12.23 -7.38
CA GLU A 11 -35.34 11.03 -7.30
C GLU A 11 -34.01 11.19 -8.04
N LEU A 12 -34.04 11.84 -9.20
CA LEU A 12 -32.83 12.17 -9.96
C LEU A 12 -31.90 13.09 -9.18
N LEU A 13 -32.44 14.17 -8.59
CA LEU A 13 -31.66 15.11 -7.78
C LEU A 13 -31.05 14.47 -6.55
N VAL A 14 -31.81 13.61 -5.83
CA VAL A 14 -31.32 12.87 -4.68
C VAL A 14 -30.18 11.93 -5.08
N THR A 15 -30.32 11.22 -6.20
CA THR A 15 -29.27 10.30 -6.69
C THR A 15 -27.98 11.07 -7.05
N ILE A 16 -28.10 12.20 -7.72
CA ILE A 16 -26.95 13.05 -8.06
C ILE A 16 -26.28 13.57 -6.79
N LEU A 17 -27.06 14.03 -5.79
CA LEU A 17 -26.53 14.54 -4.53
C LEU A 17 -25.77 13.45 -3.77
N VAL A 18 -26.32 12.23 -3.67
CA VAL A 18 -25.67 11.09 -3.02
C VAL A 18 -24.36 10.72 -3.69
N VAL A 19 -24.34 10.66 -5.03
CA VAL A 19 -23.10 10.40 -5.81
C VAL A 19 -22.07 11.49 -5.58
N LEU A 20 -22.48 12.76 -5.55
CA LEU A 20 -21.59 13.89 -5.29
C LEU A 20 -20.98 13.83 -3.88
N VAL A 21 -21.79 13.52 -2.86
CA VAL A 21 -21.33 13.36 -1.46
C VAL A 21 -20.32 12.22 -1.34
N ILE A 22 -20.58 11.08 -1.97
CA ILE A 22 -19.66 9.93 -1.98
C ILE A 22 -18.35 10.30 -2.69
N ALA A 23 -18.41 11.00 -3.81
CA ALA A 23 -17.23 11.45 -4.53
C ALA A 23 -16.37 12.43 -3.71
N VAL A 24 -17.00 13.39 -3.02
CA VAL A 24 -16.30 14.34 -2.14
C VAL A 24 -15.71 13.63 -0.92
N ALA A 25 -16.40 12.67 -0.32
CA ALA A 25 -15.88 11.87 0.77
C ALA A 25 -14.67 11.02 0.35
N ALA A 26 -14.68 10.44 -0.85
CA ALA A 26 -13.57 9.66 -1.39
C ALA A 26 -12.28 10.51 -1.58
N ILE A 27 -12.40 11.79 -1.95
CA ILE A 27 -11.27 12.71 -2.12
C ILE A 27 -10.56 13.00 -0.78
N ARG A 28 -11.28 12.96 0.35
CA ARG A 28 -10.73 13.26 1.67
C ARG A 28 -9.98 12.08 2.33
N ILE A 29 -10.11 10.85 1.79
CA ILE A 29 -9.48 9.65 2.37
C ILE A 29 -8.01 9.49 1.91
N GLN A 30 -7.58 10.24 0.90
CA GLN A 30 -6.25 10.08 0.30
C GLN A 30 -5.07 10.58 1.16
N ASP A 31 -5.31 11.32 2.23
CA ASP A 31 -4.24 11.92 3.06
C ASP A 31 -3.93 11.14 4.35
N ALA A 32 -4.67 10.08 4.68
CA ALA A 32 -4.38 9.23 5.83
C ALA A 32 -3.28 8.22 5.47
N ARG A 33 -2.01 8.65 5.45
CA ARG A 33 -0.86 7.79 5.28
C ARG A 33 -0.69 6.93 6.53
N ALA A 34 -0.87 5.63 6.41
CA ALA A 34 -0.45 4.71 7.45
C ALA A 34 1.08 4.66 7.45
N VAL A 35 1.70 5.12 8.53
CA VAL A 35 3.13 4.89 8.78
C VAL A 35 3.34 3.38 8.84
N SER A 36 4.14 2.86 7.92
CA SER A 36 4.44 1.43 7.84
C SER A 36 5.62 1.09 8.76
N THR A 37 5.62 -0.12 9.30
CA THR A 37 6.77 -0.65 10.04
C THR A 37 7.48 -1.67 9.18
N ARG A 38 8.78 -1.44 8.92
CA ARG A 38 9.66 -2.33 8.17
C ARG A 38 10.69 -2.96 9.10
N SER A 39 10.76 -4.28 9.12
CA SER A 39 11.69 -5.01 9.97
C SER A 39 12.71 -5.76 9.11
N PHE A 40 13.99 -5.63 9.47
CA PHE A 40 15.10 -6.31 8.80
C PHE A 40 16.03 -6.92 9.84
N THR A 41 16.70 -8.01 9.45
CA THR A 41 17.81 -8.58 10.21
C THR A 41 19.08 -8.44 9.41
N LEU A 42 20.16 -7.90 10.02
CA LEU A 42 21.46 -7.78 9.41
C LEU A 42 22.49 -8.56 10.25
N TYR A 43 23.22 -9.42 9.56
CA TYR A 43 24.38 -10.13 10.09
C TYR A 43 25.63 -9.37 9.69
N GLY A 44 26.51 -9.09 10.66
CA GLY A 44 27.75 -8.34 10.46
C GLY A 44 28.99 -9.18 10.74
N SER A 45 29.99 -9.05 9.88
CA SER A 45 31.31 -9.60 10.05
C SER A 45 32.37 -8.60 9.59
N PHE A 46 33.38 -8.36 10.44
CA PHE A 46 34.50 -7.46 10.15
C PHE A 46 35.16 -7.77 8.79
N ALA A 47 35.38 -9.06 8.49
CA ALA A 47 36.10 -9.47 7.29
C ALA A 47 35.21 -9.46 6.02
N GLN A 48 33.88 -9.60 6.17
CA GLN A 48 32.98 -9.87 5.05
C GLN A 48 31.98 -8.75 4.78
N GLY A 49 31.61 -7.93 5.80
CA GLY A 49 30.64 -6.86 5.63
C GLY A 49 29.29 -7.12 6.31
N TRP A 50 28.19 -6.87 5.61
CA TRP A 50 26.81 -7.07 6.08
C TRP A 50 26.03 -8.02 5.19
N GLY A 51 25.03 -8.73 5.74
CA GLY A 51 24.13 -9.61 4.98
C GLY A 51 22.76 -9.78 5.63
N PHE A 52 21.72 -10.10 4.86
CA PHE A 52 20.41 -10.45 5.42
C PHE A 52 20.39 -11.84 6.07
N THR A 53 21.36 -12.66 5.77
CA THR A 53 21.59 -13.97 6.41
C THR A 53 23.08 -14.13 6.73
N SER A 54 23.41 -15.02 7.64
CA SER A 54 24.81 -15.34 7.96
C SER A 54 25.60 -15.93 6.78
N ALA A 55 24.89 -16.51 5.78
CA ALA A 55 25.49 -17.10 4.58
C ALA A 55 25.64 -16.10 3.42
N SER A 56 25.04 -14.90 3.51
CA SER A 56 25.02 -13.89 2.44
C SER A 56 25.71 -12.58 2.83
N ILE A 57 26.67 -12.64 3.74
CA ILE A 57 27.45 -11.47 4.15
C ILE A 57 28.37 -11.05 2.99
N SER A 58 28.38 -9.75 2.64
CA SER A 58 29.18 -9.19 1.55
C SER A 58 29.53 -7.72 1.80
N SER A 59 30.50 -7.20 1.06
CA SER A 59 30.85 -5.77 1.02
C SER A 59 30.87 -5.31 -0.45
N PRO A 60 29.98 -4.39 -0.86
CA PRO A 60 28.92 -3.78 -0.07
C PRO A 60 27.89 -4.79 0.40
N GLY A 61 27.27 -4.51 1.54
CA GLY A 61 26.13 -5.24 2.07
C GLY A 61 24.85 -5.01 1.26
N PRO A 62 23.74 -5.65 1.64
CA PRO A 62 22.47 -5.56 0.92
C PRO A 62 21.91 -4.12 0.92
N THR A 63 21.19 -3.77 -0.13
CA THR A 63 20.41 -2.53 -0.14
C THR A 63 19.13 -2.71 0.67
N ILE A 64 18.95 -1.88 1.69
CA ILE A 64 17.70 -1.79 2.47
C ILE A 64 16.81 -0.77 1.79
N VAL A 65 15.58 -1.16 1.40
CA VAL A 65 14.62 -0.26 0.75
C VAL A 65 13.46 0.01 1.69
N VAL A 66 13.19 1.29 1.95
CA VAL A 66 12.09 1.76 2.82
C VAL A 66 11.41 2.96 2.18
N GLU A 67 10.19 3.28 2.61
CA GLU A 67 9.50 4.51 2.20
C GLU A 67 9.80 5.67 3.16
N GLN A 68 9.61 6.88 2.67
CA GLN A 68 9.68 8.09 3.51
C GLN A 68 8.75 7.95 4.72
N GLY A 69 9.28 8.21 5.93
CA GLY A 69 8.53 8.16 7.17
C GLY A 69 8.23 6.77 7.71
N ASP A 70 8.72 5.69 7.09
CA ASP A 70 8.59 4.34 7.65
C ASP A 70 9.27 4.22 9.01
N ASN A 71 8.66 3.48 9.93
CA ASN A 71 9.32 3.00 11.14
C ASN A 71 10.21 1.80 10.77
N VAL A 72 11.52 1.96 10.92
CA VAL A 72 12.49 0.91 10.59
C VAL A 72 12.97 0.22 11.87
N ASN A 73 12.80 -1.10 11.93
CA ASN A 73 13.30 -1.94 13.01
C ASN A 73 14.42 -2.83 12.47
N LEU A 74 15.65 -2.59 12.93
CA LEU A 74 16.80 -3.44 12.60
C LEU A 74 17.12 -4.36 13.77
N THR A 75 17.24 -5.66 13.51
CA THR A 75 17.93 -6.61 14.37
C THR A 75 19.33 -6.79 13.83
N LEU A 76 20.35 -6.44 14.63
CA LEU A 76 21.75 -6.46 14.26
C LEU A 76 22.46 -7.61 15.00
N ILE A 77 23.16 -8.47 14.26
CA ILE A 77 23.81 -9.68 14.81
C ILE A 77 25.28 -9.65 14.39
N GLY A 78 26.17 -9.53 15.37
CA GLY A 78 27.61 -9.75 15.17
C GLY A 78 27.90 -11.24 15.05
N SER A 79 28.50 -11.65 13.92
CA SER A 79 28.73 -13.08 13.61
C SER A 79 30.16 -13.56 13.89
N ASP A 80 31.06 -12.65 14.28
CA ASP A 80 32.49 -12.93 14.41
C ASP A 80 33.09 -12.61 15.79
N GLY A 81 32.26 -12.12 16.72
CA GLY A 81 32.67 -11.78 18.08
C GLY A 81 33.40 -10.45 18.22
N PHE A 82 33.62 -9.71 17.12
CA PHE A 82 34.19 -8.35 17.17
C PHE A 82 33.16 -7.33 17.58
N ALA A 83 33.61 -6.17 18.04
CA ALA A 83 32.74 -5.03 18.33
C ALA A 83 32.28 -4.34 17.03
N HIS A 84 30.97 -4.12 16.92
CA HIS A 84 30.33 -3.43 15.83
C HIS A 84 29.50 -2.27 16.35
N LYS A 85 29.27 -1.26 15.49
CA LYS A 85 28.33 -0.18 15.72
C LYS A 85 27.75 0.27 14.39
N PHE A 86 26.48 -0.04 14.17
CA PHE A 86 25.75 0.34 12.94
C PHE A 86 25.32 1.80 12.98
N PHE A 87 25.44 2.50 11.86
CA PHE A 87 24.81 3.81 11.68
C PHE A 87 24.41 4.05 10.22
N VAL A 88 23.43 4.94 10.01
CA VAL A 88 23.03 5.43 8.68
C VAL A 88 23.53 6.86 8.54
N SER A 89 24.36 7.12 7.54
CA SER A 89 24.83 8.48 7.25
C SER A 89 23.91 9.17 6.25
N TYR A 90 23.16 10.15 6.69
CA TYR A 90 22.34 10.99 5.82
C TYR A 90 23.15 12.06 5.06
N THR A 91 24.41 12.28 5.43
CA THR A 91 25.33 13.22 4.79
C THR A 91 26.38 12.55 3.91
N ASN A 92 26.28 11.21 3.74
CA ASN A 92 27.27 10.38 3.04
C ASN A 92 28.73 10.52 3.59
N ASN A 93 28.81 10.74 4.90
CA ASN A 93 30.08 10.77 5.62
C ASN A 93 30.31 9.40 6.30
N SER A 94 31.53 8.90 6.29
CA SER A 94 31.92 7.65 6.95
C SER A 94 32.08 7.76 8.48
N SER A 95 31.76 8.90 9.07
CA SER A 95 31.72 9.13 10.51
C SER A 95 30.29 9.48 10.96
N PRO A 96 29.75 8.86 12.03
CA PRO A 96 28.40 9.14 12.48
C PRO A 96 28.26 10.55 13.06
N ASN A 97 27.18 11.24 12.70
CA ASN A 97 26.75 12.47 13.35
C ASN A 97 25.78 12.16 14.49
N LEU A 98 25.57 13.10 15.42
CA LEU A 98 24.65 12.92 16.54
C LEU A 98 23.19 12.73 16.09
N SER A 99 22.82 13.25 14.92
CA SER A 99 21.47 13.12 14.34
C SER A 99 21.28 11.87 13.50
N ASP A 100 22.35 11.12 13.21
CA ASP A 100 22.29 9.90 12.42
C ASP A 100 21.69 8.76 13.25
N PRO A 101 20.79 7.94 12.69
CA PRO A 101 20.36 6.70 13.34
C PRO A 101 21.56 5.80 13.61
N GLN A 102 21.77 5.43 14.86
CA GLN A 102 22.92 4.61 15.24
C GLN A 102 22.60 3.65 16.37
N SER A 103 23.17 2.46 16.33
CA SER A 103 23.07 1.47 17.39
C SER A 103 24.04 1.76 18.53
N PRO A 104 23.86 1.18 19.71
CA PRO A 104 24.96 1.00 20.67
C PRO A 104 26.06 0.10 20.06
N ASP A 105 27.22 0.03 20.71
CA ASP A 105 28.23 -0.99 20.42
C ASP A 105 27.69 -2.38 20.74
N PHE A 106 28.00 -3.37 19.88
CA PHE A 106 27.55 -4.77 20.08
C PHE A 106 28.56 -5.76 19.47
N SER A 107 28.63 -6.94 20.03
CA SER A 107 29.38 -8.10 19.48
C SER A 107 28.48 -9.34 19.32
N GLY A 108 27.28 -9.29 19.86
CA GLY A 108 26.21 -10.29 19.73
C GLY A 108 25.00 -9.71 19.04
N THR A 109 23.82 -9.81 19.65
CA THR A 109 22.58 -9.28 19.09
C THR A 109 22.16 -7.98 19.76
N THR A 110 21.79 -6.99 18.95
CA THR A 110 21.17 -5.73 19.40
C THR A 110 20.06 -5.31 18.44
N SER A 111 19.34 -4.25 18.76
CA SER A 111 18.30 -3.68 17.90
C SER A 111 18.48 -2.18 17.75
N LEU A 112 18.05 -1.66 16.61
CA LEU A 112 17.97 -0.23 16.33
C LEU A 112 16.60 0.08 15.72
N GLN A 113 15.92 1.10 16.27
CA GLN A 113 14.67 1.61 15.74
C GLN A 113 14.85 3.08 15.35
N PHE A 114 14.39 3.45 14.17
CA PHE A 114 14.41 4.83 13.70
C PHE A 114 13.30 5.08 12.68
N VAL A 115 12.99 6.35 12.44
CA VAL A 115 12.08 6.77 11.37
C VAL A 115 12.92 7.13 10.14
N ALA A 116 12.57 6.55 8.99
CA ALA A 116 13.22 6.88 7.72
C ALA A 116 13.02 8.37 7.40
N SER A 117 14.06 9.01 6.86
CA SER A 117 14.01 10.43 6.50
C SER A 117 12.85 10.74 5.55
N ASN A 118 12.28 11.94 5.65
CA ASN A 118 11.31 12.46 4.69
C ASN A 118 11.94 12.92 3.36
N THR A 119 13.26 12.79 3.22
CA THR A 119 13.99 13.08 1.99
C THR A 119 14.30 11.76 1.28
N THR A 120 13.82 11.63 0.04
CA THR A 120 14.14 10.47 -0.81
C THR A 120 15.59 10.49 -1.25
N GLY A 121 16.18 9.34 -1.43
CA GLY A 121 17.58 9.24 -1.87
C GLY A 121 18.20 7.90 -1.50
N THR A 122 19.46 7.76 -1.89
CA THR A 122 20.32 6.64 -1.50
C THR A 122 21.34 7.14 -0.52
N TYR A 123 21.30 6.60 0.67
CA TYR A 123 22.21 6.89 1.78
C TYR A 123 23.06 5.68 2.04
N THR A 124 24.21 5.90 2.70
CA THR A 124 25.10 4.78 3.03
C THR A 124 25.00 4.45 4.50
N TYR A 125 24.89 3.17 4.83
CA TYR A 125 25.04 2.69 6.19
C TYR A 125 26.40 2.03 6.38
N TYR A 126 26.94 2.12 7.59
CA TYR A 126 28.30 1.64 7.94
C TYR A 126 28.33 0.97 9.30
N CYS A 127 29.40 0.22 9.55
CA CYS A 127 29.92 -0.01 10.89
C CYS A 127 30.97 1.03 11.24
N SER A 128 30.82 1.81 12.31
CA SER A 128 31.77 2.86 12.68
C SER A 128 33.18 2.34 13.00
N HIS A 129 33.28 1.09 13.40
CA HIS A 129 34.57 0.44 13.69
C HIS A 129 35.25 -0.11 12.41
N HIS A 130 34.45 -0.39 11.35
CA HIS A 130 34.92 -1.11 10.16
C HIS A 130 34.37 -0.49 8.85
N VAL A 131 34.51 0.82 8.70
CA VAL A 131 33.86 1.60 7.61
C VAL A 131 34.30 1.18 6.20
N THR A 132 35.47 0.58 6.04
CA THR A 132 36.02 0.17 4.73
C THR A 132 35.46 -1.17 4.24
N THR A 133 35.08 -2.04 5.17
CA THR A 133 34.57 -3.39 4.85
C THR A 133 33.08 -3.54 5.13
N MET A 134 32.56 -2.86 6.14
CA MET A 134 31.18 -3.03 6.60
C MET A 134 30.33 -1.81 6.24
N TRP A 135 29.84 -1.76 5.02
CA TRP A 135 28.98 -0.70 4.49
C TRP A 135 27.97 -1.24 3.50
N GLY A 136 26.90 -0.49 3.23
CA GLY A 136 25.88 -0.81 2.25
C GLY A 136 24.94 0.38 2.04
N TYR A 137 23.82 0.20 1.35
CA TYR A 137 22.92 1.27 0.98
C TYR A 137 21.57 1.18 1.67
N LEU A 138 21.05 2.33 2.14
CA LEU A 138 19.66 2.56 2.51
C LEU A 138 19.03 3.41 1.41
N GLN A 139 18.08 2.85 0.68
CA GLN A 139 17.29 3.56 -0.32
C GLN A 139 15.96 3.98 0.27
N ILE A 140 15.72 5.29 0.35
CA ILE A 140 14.43 5.87 0.76
C ILE A 140 13.68 6.27 -0.50
N VAL A 141 12.53 5.62 -0.73
CA VAL A 141 11.67 5.87 -1.87
C VAL A 141 10.45 6.72 -1.47
N PRO A 142 9.79 7.41 -2.42
CA PRO A 142 8.56 8.14 -2.13
C PRO A 142 7.48 7.21 -1.57
N THR A 143 6.70 7.69 -0.61
CA THR A 143 5.51 6.98 -0.12
C THR A 143 4.49 6.82 -1.26
N GLY A 144 3.83 5.65 -1.31
CA GLY A 144 2.82 5.38 -2.33
C GLY A 144 3.36 4.80 -3.64
N THR A 145 4.62 4.35 -3.67
CA THR A 145 5.18 3.59 -4.81
C THR A 145 4.66 2.16 -4.90
N ILE A 146 4.00 1.66 -3.84
CA ILE A 146 3.21 0.44 -3.94
C ILE A 146 1.94 0.79 -4.70
N PRO A 147 1.58 0.09 -5.79
CA PRO A 147 0.33 0.34 -6.50
C PRO A 147 -0.84 -0.04 -5.59
N GLU A 148 -1.25 0.87 -4.71
CA GLU A 148 -2.56 0.80 -4.10
C GLU A 148 -3.57 0.87 -5.24
N PHE A 149 -4.57 -0.04 -5.23
CA PHE A 149 -5.68 0.03 -6.16
C PHE A 149 -6.26 1.45 -6.12
N GLN A 150 -6.01 2.21 -7.18
CA GLN A 150 -6.40 3.62 -7.20
C GLN A 150 -7.91 3.70 -6.88
N PRO A 151 -8.31 4.53 -5.90
CA PRO A 151 -9.72 4.65 -5.50
C PRO A 151 -10.65 4.94 -6.69
N LEU A 152 -10.14 5.56 -7.74
CA LEU A 152 -10.84 5.80 -9.00
C LEU A 152 -11.22 4.50 -9.73
N ILE A 153 -10.42 3.46 -9.67
CA ILE A 153 -10.74 2.15 -10.28
C ILE A 153 -11.85 1.47 -9.48
N MET A 154 -11.79 1.51 -8.15
CA MET A 154 -12.85 0.96 -7.31
C MET A 154 -14.17 1.72 -7.47
N LEU A 155 -14.11 3.05 -7.58
CA LEU A 155 -15.27 3.90 -7.79
C LEU A 155 -15.90 3.64 -9.17
N SER A 156 -15.10 3.49 -10.22
CA SER A 156 -15.57 3.19 -11.57
C SER A 156 -16.22 1.80 -11.66
N LEU A 157 -15.65 0.80 -11.00
CA LEU A 157 -16.24 -0.54 -10.89
C LEU A 157 -17.57 -0.51 -10.14
N LEU A 158 -17.66 0.20 -9.01
CA LEU A 158 -18.90 0.35 -8.25
C LEU A 158 -19.97 1.07 -9.08
N ALA A 159 -19.62 2.13 -9.80
CA ALA A 159 -20.52 2.85 -10.71
C ALA A 159 -21.00 1.96 -11.86
N ALA A 160 -20.14 1.14 -12.43
CA ALA A 160 -20.50 0.19 -13.49
C ALA A 160 -21.47 -0.89 -12.99
N VAL A 161 -21.22 -1.45 -11.80
CA VAL A 161 -22.10 -2.46 -11.17
C VAL A 161 -23.47 -1.87 -10.85
N THR A 162 -23.53 -0.66 -10.28
CA THR A 162 -24.80 0.02 -9.96
C THR A 162 -25.59 0.37 -11.23
N ALA A 163 -24.94 0.83 -12.29
CA ALA A 163 -25.58 1.09 -13.59
C ALA A 163 -26.12 -0.19 -14.23
N ALA A 164 -25.35 -1.29 -14.19
CA ALA A 164 -25.80 -2.59 -14.70
C ALA A 164 -26.99 -3.13 -13.92
N ALA A 165 -27.00 -3.02 -12.59
CA ALA A 165 -28.12 -3.41 -11.74
C ALA A 165 -29.38 -2.60 -12.03
N ALA A 166 -29.24 -1.28 -12.22
CA ALA A 166 -30.36 -0.40 -12.58
C ALA A 166 -30.98 -0.75 -13.96
N LEU A 167 -30.13 -1.05 -14.95
CA LEU A 167 -30.56 -1.49 -16.28
C LEU A 167 -31.27 -2.85 -16.24
N ALA A 168 -30.74 -3.81 -15.44
CA ALA A 168 -31.37 -5.12 -15.26
C ALA A 168 -32.74 -5.01 -14.58
N TYR A 169 -32.86 -4.16 -13.56
CA TYR A 169 -34.11 -3.87 -12.87
C TYR A 169 -35.15 -3.26 -13.82
N LYS A 170 -34.76 -2.29 -14.66
CA LYS A 170 -35.62 -1.66 -15.66
C LYS A 170 -36.16 -2.67 -16.68
N ARG A 171 -35.28 -3.59 -17.19
CA ARG A 171 -35.66 -4.65 -18.13
C ARG A 171 -36.69 -5.64 -17.52
N LYS A 172 -36.58 -5.95 -16.23
CA LYS A 172 -37.52 -6.84 -15.56
C LYS A 172 -38.92 -6.22 -15.40
N ARG A 173 -39.00 -4.91 -15.20
CA ARG A 173 -40.24 -4.15 -15.01
C ARG A 173 -41.01 -3.88 -16.32
N THR A 174 -40.35 -3.88 -17.46
CA THR A 174 -40.92 -3.60 -18.78
C THR A 174 -41.33 -4.84 -19.55
N ARG A 175 -41.18 -6.06 -19.01
CA ARG A 175 -41.71 -7.27 -19.65
C ARG A 175 -43.24 -7.27 -19.55
N PRO A 176 -43.99 -7.17 -20.68
CA PRO A 176 -45.43 -7.27 -20.65
C PRO A 176 -45.78 -8.68 -20.18
N ILE A 177 -46.71 -8.76 -19.23
CA ILE A 177 -47.33 -10.03 -18.85
C ILE A 177 -48.02 -10.54 -20.10
N SER A 178 -47.44 -11.56 -20.73
CA SER A 178 -48.13 -12.26 -21.84
C SER A 178 -49.43 -12.80 -21.29
N ARG A 179 -50.57 -12.16 -21.71
CA ARG A 179 -51.91 -12.69 -21.44
C ARG A 179 -51.97 -14.02 -22.13
N PHE A 180 -52.07 -15.10 -21.36
CA PHE A 180 -52.44 -16.41 -21.87
C PHE A 180 -53.81 -16.26 -22.56
N PRO A 181 -53.97 -16.64 -23.83
CA PRO A 181 -55.28 -16.71 -24.43
C PRO A 181 -56.07 -17.86 -23.76
N LEU A 182 -57.17 -17.52 -23.09
CA LEU A 182 -58.12 -18.47 -22.62
C LEU A 182 -58.78 -19.12 -23.84
N PHE A 183 -58.36 -20.28 -24.25
CA PHE A 183 -59.08 -21.13 -25.21
C PHE A 183 -60.32 -21.66 -24.52
N PHE A 184 -61.45 -21.02 -24.73
CA PHE A 184 -62.75 -21.58 -24.46
C PHE A 184 -63.01 -22.69 -25.47
N HIS A 185 -62.96 -23.96 -25.04
CA HIS A 185 -63.36 -25.11 -25.83
C HIS A 185 -64.85 -25.22 -25.71
N VAL A 186 -65.59 -24.72 -26.71
CA VAL A 186 -67.07 -24.97 -26.88
C VAL A 186 -67.20 -26.36 -27.45
N ARG A 187 -67.74 -27.30 -26.67
CA ARG A 187 -68.15 -28.61 -27.18
C ARG A 187 -69.45 -28.48 -27.95
N PRO A 188 -69.59 -29.00 -29.18
CA PRO A 188 -70.87 -29.11 -29.86
C PRO A 188 -71.69 -30.26 -29.22
N ARG A 189 -72.96 -29.96 -28.92
CA ARG A 189 -74.01 -31.02 -28.62
C ARG A 189 -74.40 -31.61 -29.95
N PHE A 190 -74.29 -32.93 -30.10
CA PHE A 190 -75.03 -33.70 -31.10
C PHE A 190 -76.31 -34.17 -30.49
N GLN A 191 -77.44 -33.98 -31.24
CA GLN A 191 -78.71 -34.68 -31.09
C GLN A 191 -78.60 -36.12 -31.60
#